data_066770b7a199a46e268812f3302d0a04
#
_entry.id   066770b7a199a46e268812f3302d0a04
#
_cell.length_a   1.000
_cell.length_b   1.000
_cell.length_c   1.000
_cell.angle_alpha   90.00
_cell.angle_beta   90.00
_cell.angle_gamma   90.00
#
_symmetry.space_group_name_H-M   'P 1'
#
loop_
_entity.id
_entity.type
_entity.pdbx_description
1 polymer ?
#
loop_
_entity_poly.entity_id
_entity_poly.type
_entity_poly.pdbx_seq_one_letter_code
_entity_poly.pdbx_strand_id
1 'polypeptide(L)'
;MSLLIVTLGFTLAISSKWAYSYFGLSSFEQIVYHIKVPLEGTNTQFIFGWMKKCLLPGFIFGLIFSWTNKNIAILILLLCCIYGLCQIHFFSYVFDQFKKTDFYDRHYVESEVISPDKKMNFIHIYLESMETTYAKKEDGGD
;
A
#
# COMPACT_ATOMS: atom_id res chain seq x y z
N MET A 1 28.31 -10.32 -9.36
CA MET A 1 27.05 -10.94 -8.93
C MET A 1 26.58 -10.45 -7.56
N SER A 2 27.47 -10.39 -6.55
CA SER A 2 27.12 -9.84 -5.21
C SER A 2 26.61 -8.40 -5.26
N LEU A 3 27.17 -7.54 -6.10
CA LEU A 3 26.72 -6.16 -6.30
C LEU A 3 25.21 -6.10 -6.61
N LEU A 4 24.74 -6.84 -7.60
CA LEU A 4 23.33 -6.83 -8.01
C LEU A 4 22.41 -7.36 -6.90
N ILE A 5 22.81 -8.41 -6.21
CA ILE A 5 22.03 -9.03 -5.12
C ILE A 5 21.86 -8.03 -3.98
N VAL A 6 22.95 -7.39 -3.56
CA VAL A 6 22.94 -6.42 -2.44
C VAL A 6 22.19 -5.17 -2.84
N THR A 7 22.42 -4.63 -4.05
CA THR A 7 21.67 -3.48 -4.57
C THR A 7 20.16 -3.74 -4.53
N LEU A 8 19.73 -4.92 -5.02
CA LEU A 8 18.32 -5.30 -5.02
C LEU A 8 17.75 -5.33 -3.59
N GLY A 9 18.48 -5.97 -2.65
CA GLY A 9 18.06 -6.07 -1.26
C GLY A 9 17.83 -4.69 -0.62
N PHE A 10 18.84 -3.81 -0.67
CA PHE A 10 18.74 -2.49 -0.09
C PHE A 10 17.68 -1.63 -0.80
N THR A 11 17.57 -1.72 -2.13
CA THR A 11 16.53 -1.00 -2.87
C THR A 11 15.14 -1.42 -2.41
N LEU A 12 14.88 -2.72 -2.22
CA LEU A 12 13.61 -3.22 -1.71
C LEU A 12 13.33 -2.72 -0.29
N ALA A 13 14.30 -2.82 0.62
CA ALA A 13 14.16 -2.36 2.00
C ALA A 13 13.90 -0.85 2.09
N ILE A 14 14.61 -0.04 1.30
CA ILE A 14 14.42 1.42 1.27
C ILE A 14 13.09 1.78 0.61
N SER A 15 12.69 1.04 -0.45
CA SER A 15 11.41 1.27 -1.13
C SER A 15 10.22 1.00 -0.22
N SER A 16 10.24 -0.05 0.60
CA SER A 16 9.16 -0.33 1.54
C SER A 16 9.01 0.78 2.59
N LYS A 17 10.13 1.26 3.16
CA LYS A 17 10.14 2.38 4.09
C LYS A 17 9.69 3.68 3.42
N TRP A 18 10.13 3.94 2.19
CA TRP A 18 9.74 5.13 1.44
C TRP A 18 8.25 5.10 1.10
N ALA A 19 7.71 3.96 0.66
CA ALA A 19 6.29 3.80 0.40
C ALA A 19 5.46 4.07 1.66
N TYR A 20 5.86 3.51 2.80
CA TYR A 20 5.22 3.78 4.08
C TYR A 20 5.19 5.28 4.42
N SER A 21 6.32 5.98 4.23
CA SER A 21 6.40 7.41 4.56
C SER A 21 5.72 8.33 3.54
N TYR A 22 5.59 7.89 2.28
CA TYR A 22 5.01 8.68 1.20
C TYR A 22 3.49 8.55 1.12
N PHE A 23 2.98 7.34 1.31
CA PHE A 23 1.54 7.04 1.24
C PHE A 23 0.86 6.98 2.60
N GLY A 24 1.59 7.21 3.69
CA GLY A 24 1.09 7.00 5.04
C GLY A 24 1.11 5.52 5.42
N LEU A 25 0.14 5.10 6.22
CA LEU A 25 -0.04 3.70 6.68
C LEU A 25 -0.46 2.80 5.51
N SER A 26 0.44 2.58 4.55
CA SER A 26 0.18 1.65 3.45
C SER A 26 0.22 0.22 3.98
N SER A 27 -0.92 -0.44 3.94
CA SER A 27 -1.02 -1.87 4.22
C SER A 27 -0.73 -2.68 2.96
N PHE A 28 -0.43 -3.97 3.13
CA PHE A 28 -0.21 -4.85 1.99
C PHE A 28 -1.43 -4.97 1.08
N GLU A 29 -2.64 -4.85 1.64
CA GLU A 29 -3.91 -4.81 0.89
C GLU A 29 -3.94 -3.65 -0.13
N GLN A 30 -3.47 -2.48 0.26
CA GLN A 30 -3.40 -1.31 -0.64
C GLN A 30 -2.44 -1.56 -1.79
N ILE A 31 -1.31 -2.23 -1.54
CA ILE A 31 -0.37 -2.61 -2.60
C ILE A 31 -1.03 -3.59 -3.57
N VAL A 32 -1.72 -4.62 -3.06
CA VAL A 32 -2.47 -5.58 -3.90
C VAL A 32 -3.56 -4.88 -4.71
N TYR A 33 -4.26 -3.92 -4.10
CA TYR A 33 -5.28 -3.12 -4.79
C TYR A 33 -4.67 -2.35 -5.96
N HIS A 34 -3.56 -1.63 -5.75
CA HIS A 34 -2.90 -0.84 -6.80
C HIS A 34 -2.24 -1.68 -7.90
N ILE A 35 -1.91 -2.95 -7.65
CA ILE A 35 -1.49 -3.88 -8.70
C ILE A 35 -2.68 -4.21 -9.64
N LYS A 36 -3.90 -4.29 -9.09
CA LYS A 36 -5.11 -4.62 -9.87
C LYS A 36 -5.71 -3.41 -10.58
N VAL A 37 -5.58 -2.23 -9.98
CA VAL A 37 -6.12 -0.99 -10.53
C VAL A 37 -4.99 -0.24 -11.22
N PRO A 38 -5.10 0.04 -12.53
CA PRO A 38 -4.08 0.80 -13.25
C PRO A 38 -3.82 2.14 -12.58
N LEU A 39 -2.56 2.51 -12.47
CA LEU A 39 -2.12 3.82 -11.95
C LEU A 39 -2.24 4.91 -13.03
N GLU A 40 -3.32 4.88 -13.82
CA GLU A 40 -3.60 5.89 -14.85
C GLU A 40 -3.72 7.27 -14.20
N GLY A 41 -3.01 8.24 -14.76
CA GLY A 41 -2.98 9.61 -14.22
C GLY A 41 -1.93 9.87 -13.14
N THR A 42 -1.16 8.86 -12.73
CA THR A 42 -0.08 9.06 -11.77
C THR A 42 1.03 9.92 -12.36
N ASN A 43 1.42 10.97 -11.64
CA ASN A 43 2.49 11.87 -12.08
C ASN A 43 3.84 11.13 -12.17
N THR A 44 4.53 11.27 -13.30
CA THR A 44 5.86 10.69 -13.54
C THR A 44 6.93 11.16 -12.53
N GLN A 45 6.72 12.29 -11.87
CA GLN A 45 7.60 12.77 -10.79
C GLN A 45 7.73 11.77 -9.65
N PHE A 46 6.72 10.93 -9.43
CA PHE A 46 6.75 9.84 -8.47
C PHE A 46 7.88 8.84 -8.78
N ILE A 47 8.03 8.44 -10.05
CA ILE A 47 9.05 7.49 -10.50
C ILE A 47 10.45 8.08 -10.27
N PHE A 48 10.66 9.34 -10.66
CA PHE A 48 11.93 10.03 -10.41
C PHE A 48 12.25 10.18 -8.91
N GLY A 49 11.22 10.47 -8.10
CA GLY A 49 11.34 10.53 -6.66
C GLY A 49 11.79 9.19 -6.07
N TRP A 50 11.17 8.09 -6.51
CA TRP A 50 11.56 6.73 -6.11
C TRP A 50 12.99 6.38 -6.55
N MET A 51 13.35 6.64 -7.80
CA MET A 51 14.71 6.39 -8.30
C MET A 51 15.76 7.12 -7.45
N LYS A 52 15.55 8.39 -7.15
CA LYS A 52 16.47 9.21 -6.36
C LYS A 52 16.55 8.77 -4.90
N LYS A 53 15.41 8.42 -4.28
CA LYS A 53 15.33 8.12 -2.85
C LYS A 53 15.53 6.65 -2.50
N CYS A 54 15.34 5.75 -3.45
CA CYS A 54 15.41 4.31 -3.20
C CYS A 54 16.49 3.62 -4.03
N LEU A 55 16.46 3.77 -5.35
CA LEU A 55 17.39 3.07 -6.24
C LEU A 55 18.83 3.57 -6.07
N LEU A 56 19.03 4.90 -6.05
CA LEU A 56 20.37 5.48 -5.90
C LEU A 56 21.05 5.09 -4.59
N PRO A 57 20.43 5.25 -3.40
CA PRO A 57 21.03 4.76 -2.16
C PRO A 57 21.23 3.24 -2.15
N GLY A 58 20.27 2.46 -2.67
CA GLY A 58 20.42 1.01 -2.81
C GLY A 58 21.64 0.61 -3.63
N PHE A 59 21.90 1.32 -4.73
CA PHE A 59 23.09 1.14 -5.56
C PHE A 59 24.39 1.51 -4.82
N ILE A 60 24.39 2.63 -4.07
CA ILE A 60 25.55 3.02 -3.24
C ILE A 60 25.86 1.94 -2.21
N PHE A 61 24.86 1.43 -1.49
CA PHE A 61 25.08 0.30 -0.58
C PHE A 61 25.55 -0.96 -1.32
N GLY A 62 25.02 -1.23 -2.51
CA GLY A 62 25.49 -2.32 -3.36
C GLY A 62 26.98 -2.19 -3.69
N LEU A 63 27.46 -0.99 -4.03
CA LEU A 63 28.88 -0.73 -4.27
C LEU A 63 29.75 -0.97 -3.03
N ILE A 64 29.30 -0.45 -1.86
CA ILE A 64 30.03 -0.63 -0.58
C ILE A 64 30.18 -2.11 -0.25
N PHE A 65 29.14 -2.91 -0.43
CA PHE A 65 29.14 -4.33 -0.11
C PHE A 65 29.44 -5.25 -1.30
N SER A 66 29.89 -4.70 -2.45
CA SER A 66 30.16 -5.49 -3.67
C SER A 66 31.25 -6.56 -3.47
N TRP A 67 32.12 -6.36 -2.52
CA TRP A 67 33.28 -7.23 -2.22
C TRP A 67 32.92 -8.38 -1.29
N THR A 68 31.69 -8.45 -0.79
CA THR A 68 31.22 -9.57 0.02
C THR A 68 31.12 -10.84 -0.81
N ASN A 69 31.31 -11.99 -0.17
CA ASN A 69 31.08 -13.26 -0.86
C ASN A 69 29.57 -13.46 -1.14
N LYS A 70 29.26 -14.35 -2.07
CA LYS A 70 27.89 -14.61 -2.53
C LYS A 70 26.94 -15.00 -1.39
N ASN A 71 27.40 -15.78 -0.42
CA ASN A 71 26.55 -16.26 0.68
C ASN A 71 26.15 -15.10 1.61
N ILE A 72 27.07 -14.19 1.90
CA ILE A 72 26.80 -12.99 2.68
C ILE A 72 25.86 -12.06 1.91
N ALA A 73 26.04 -11.89 0.60
CA ALA A 73 25.15 -11.09 -0.23
C ALA A 73 23.71 -11.63 -0.23
N ILE A 74 23.54 -12.96 -0.30
CA ILE A 74 22.22 -13.60 -0.19
C ILE A 74 21.62 -13.40 1.20
N LEU A 75 22.41 -13.52 2.27
CA LEU A 75 21.95 -13.26 3.63
C LEU A 75 21.46 -11.81 3.78
N ILE A 76 22.20 -10.83 3.26
CA ILE A 76 21.80 -9.43 3.25
C ILE A 76 20.47 -9.26 2.50
N LEU A 77 20.32 -9.87 1.31
CA LEU A 77 19.06 -9.81 0.56
C LEU A 77 17.89 -10.36 1.38
N LEU A 78 18.05 -11.52 2.01
CA LEU A 78 16.99 -12.13 2.83
C LEU A 78 16.59 -11.24 4.00
N LEU A 79 17.57 -10.68 4.72
CA LEU A 79 17.28 -9.75 5.83
C LEU A 79 16.56 -8.48 5.35
N CYS A 80 16.98 -7.92 4.22
CA CYS A 80 16.32 -6.78 3.61
C CYS A 80 14.89 -7.10 3.16
N CYS A 81 14.65 -8.28 2.59
CA CYS A 81 13.30 -8.74 2.21
C CYS A 81 12.41 -8.91 3.45
N ILE A 82 12.89 -9.55 4.50
CA ILE A 82 12.13 -9.71 5.76
C ILE A 82 11.79 -8.33 6.33
N TYR A 83 12.77 -7.43 6.41
CA TYR A 83 12.54 -6.06 6.85
C TYR A 83 11.48 -5.35 6.00
N GLY A 84 11.57 -5.45 4.67
CA GLY A 84 10.60 -4.86 3.76
C GLY A 84 9.18 -5.39 3.96
N LEU A 85 9.05 -6.71 4.12
CA LEU A 85 7.76 -7.37 4.37
C LEU A 85 7.15 -6.95 5.72
N CYS A 86 7.98 -6.77 6.75
CA CYS A 86 7.54 -6.25 8.05
C CYS A 86 7.01 -4.81 7.92
N GLN A 87 7.69 -3.95 7.16
CA GLN A 87 7.31 -2.54 6.98
C GLN A 87 5.94 -2.38 6.29
N ILE A 88 5.59 -3.25 5.36
CA ILE A 88 4.31 -3.22 4.64
C ILE A 88 3.23 -4.09 5.30
N HIS A 89 3.44 -4.54 6.52
CA HIS A 89 2.50 -5.37 7.29
C HIS A 89 2.05 -6.66 6.59
N PHE A 90 2.93 -7.25 5.75
CA PHE A 90 2.63 -8.47 4.99
C PHE A 90 2.21 -9.63 5.90
N PHE A 91 2.92 -9.84 7.00
CA PHE A 91 2.62 -10.96 7.90
C PHE A 91 1.25 -10.80 8.57
N SER A 92 0.88 -9.56 8.97
CA SER A 92 -0.46 -9.30 9.51
C SER A 92 -1.53 -9.60 8.47
N TYR A 93 -1.33 -9.17 7.23
CA TYR A 93 -2.23 -9.49 6.12
C TYR A 93 -2.43 -10.99 5.95
N VAL A 94 -1.34 -11.77 5.92
CA VAL A 94 -1.42 -13.24 5.79
C VAL A 94 -2.17 -13.85 6.96
N PHE A 95 -1.88 -13.45 8.19
CA PHE A 95 -2.58 -13.97 9.36
C PHE A 95 -4.07 -13.61 9.35
N ASP A 96 -4.42 -12.41 8.92
CA ASP A 96 -5.82 -11.96 8.88
C ASP A 96 -6.64 -12.72 7.81
N GLN A 97 -6.00 -13.22 6.74
CA GLN A 97 -6.67 -14.11 5.77
C GLN A 97 -7.14 -15.45 6.37
N PHE A 98 -6.49 -15.90 7.44
CA PHE A 98 -6.86 -17.14 8.13
C PHE A 98 -7.87 -16.92 9.28
N LYS A 99 -8.10 -15.66 9.67
CA LYS A 99 -9.12 -15.35 10.68
C LYS A 99 -10.50 -15.43 10.04
N LYS A 100 -11.36 -16.30 10.58
CA LYS A 100 -12.78 -16.26 10.27
C LYS A 100 -13.38 -15.01 10.89
N THR A 101 -13.83 -14.08 10.06
CA THR A 101 -14.56 -12.92 10.52
C THR A 101 -16.06 -13.24 10.40
N ASP A 102 -16.79 -13.04 11.47
CA ASP A 102 -18.25 -13.08 11.51
C ASP A 102 -18.87 -11.68 11.30
N PHE A 103 -18.05 -10.77 10.73
CA PHE A 103 -18.46 -9.38 10.51
C PHE A 103 -19.72 -9.30 9.65
N TYR A 104 -19.78 -10.11 8.58
CA TYR A 104 -20.94 -10.15 7.70
C TYR A 104 -22.18 -10.66 8.45
N ASP A 105 -22.04 -11.75 9.20
CA ASP A 105 -23.14 -12.36 9.94
C ASP A 105 -23.67 -11.44 11.06
N ARG A 106 -22.80 -10.61 11.65
CA ARG A 106 -23.18 -9.67 12.72
C ARG A 106 -23.78 -8.37 12.21
N HIS A 107 -23.33 -7.88 11.07
CA HIS A 107 -23.67 -6.55 10.58
C HIS A 107 -24.53 -6.54 9.32
N TYR A 108 -24.65 -7.68 8.65
CA TYR A 108 -25.53 -7.79 7.52
C TYR A 108 -26.98 -7.95 8.02
N VAL A 109 -27.77 -6.94 7.74
CA VAL A 109 -29.22 -7.00 7.95
C VAL A 109 -29.84 -7.18 6.58
N GLU A 110 -30.55 -8.30 6.38
CA GLU A 110 -31.33 -8.50 5.17
C GLU A 110 -32.43 -7.44 5.13
N SER A 111 -32.35 -6.54 4.15
CA SER A 111 -33.34 -5.47 4.01
C SER A 111 -34.62 -6.05 3.43
N GLU A 112 -35.74 -5.93 4.14
CA GLU A 112 -37.05 -6.17 3.56
C GLU A 112 -37.31 -5.14 2.47
N VAL A 113 -37.51 -5.61 1.25
CA VAL A 113 -37.89 -4.74 0.13
C VAL A 113 -39.39 -4.45 0.25
N ILE A 114 -39.72 -3.31 0.84
CA ILE A 114 -41.08 -2.81 0.88
C ILE A 114 -41.32 -2.07 -0.44
N SER A 115 -42.17 -2.65 -1.30
CA SER A 115 -42.59 -1.98 -2.53
C SER A 115 -43.62 -0.90 -2.18
N PRO A 116 -43.36 0.38 -2.47
CA PRO A 116 -44.34 1.43 -2.19
C PRO A 116 -45.58 1.31 -3.12
N ASP A 117 -46.77 1.56 -2.59
CA ASP A 117 -48.02 1.53 -3.33
C ASP A 117 -48.07 2.53 -4.48
N LYS A 118 -47.28 3.58 -4.38
CA LYS A 118 -47.12 4.61 -5.44
C LYS A 118 -45.69 4.62 -5.95
N LYS A 119 -45.53 4.58 -7.27
CA LYS A 119 -44.23 4.80 -7.92
C LYS A 119 -43.78 6.23 -7.67
N MET A 120 -42.68 6.38 -6.94
CA MET A 120 -42.01 7.66 -6.73
C MET A 120 -40.71 7.72 -7.52
N ASN A 121 -40.34 8.90 -7.98
CA ASN A 121 -39.01 9.09 -8.56
C ASN A 121 -37.99 9.10 -7.41
N PHE A 122 -37.03 8.21 -7.48
CA PHE A 122 -35.91 8.15 -6.53
C PHE A 122 -34.66 8.69 -7.21
N ILE A 123 -34.08 9.73 -6.62
CA ILE A 123 -32.80 10.30 -7.06
C ILE A 123 -31.76 9.94 -6.01
N HIS A 124 -30.84 9.07 -6.38
CA HIS A 124 -29.71 8.71 -5.52
C HIS A 124 -28.50 9.56 -5.96
N ILE A 125 -28.03 10.43 -5.06
CA ILE A 125 -26.81 11.21 -5.28
C ILE A 125 -25.71 10.56 -4.48
N TYR A 126 -24.72 9.99 -5.19
CA TYR A 126 -23.53 9.41 -4.59
C TYR A 126 -22.41 10.44 -4.59
N LEU A 127 -22.05 10.94 -3.41
CA LEU A 127 -20.94 11.88 -3.23
C LEU A 127 -19.69 11.10 -2.90
N GLU A 128 -18.89 10.82 -3.90
CA GLU A 128 -17.62 10.09 -3.74
C GLU A 128 -16.47 11.06 -3.43
N SER A 129 -15.56 10.62 -2.58
CA SER A 129 -14.33 11.37 -2.24
C SER A 129 -14.55 12.72 -1.55
N MET A 130 -15.72 12.97 -0.97
CA MET A 130 -15.93 14.14 -0.14
C MET A 130 -15.41 13.91 1.27
N GLU A 131 -14.44 14.72 1.66
CA GLU A 131 -14.00 14.76 3.05
C GLU A 131 -15.08 15.38 3.95
N THR A 132 -15.25 14.84 5.15
CA THR A 132 -16.20 15.36 6.14
C THR A 132 -15.91 16.80 6.57
N THR A 133 -14.66 17.26 6.38
CA THR A 133 -14.23 18.65 6.59
C THR A 133 -15.04 19.65 5.78
N TYR A 134 -15.41 19.31 4.54
CA TYR A 134 -16.22 20.21 3.69
C TYR A 134 -17.67 20.31 4.12
N ALA A 135 -18.15 19.42 4.98
CA ALA A 135 -19.52 19.42 5.47
C ALA A 135 -19.71 20.18 6.79
N LYS A 136 -18.64 20.61 7.44
CA LYS A 136 -18.69 21.32 8.73
C LYS A 136 -18.37 22.81 8.54
N LYS A 137 -19.26 23.68 9.01
CA LYS A 137 -19.02 25.14 9.01
C LYS A 137 -17.77 25.55 9.79
N GLU A 138 -17.43 24.80 10.84
CA GLU A 138 -16.27 25.06 11.70
C GLU A 138 -14.93 24.87 10.95
N ASP A 139 -14.92 24.03 9.91
CA ASP A 139 -13.76 23.69 9.10
C ASP A 139 -13.77 24.40 7.73
N GLY A 140 -14.67 25.36 7.52
CA GLY A 140 -14.74 26.18 6.30
C GLY A 140 -15.72 25.66 5.24
N GLY A 141 -16.60 24.72 5.60
CA GLY A 141 -17.75 24.33 4.77
C GLY A 141 -18.88 25.39 4.81
N ASP A 142 -19.62 25.57 3.71
CA ASP A 142 -20.78 26.47 3.62
C ASP A 142 -22.01 25.97 4.37
#